data_a89e2ffa3c432cb12e0c2e5d70252865
#
_entry.id   a89e2ffa3c432cb12e0c2e5d70252865
#
_cell.length_a   1.000
_cell.length_b   1.000
_cell.length_c   1.000
_cell.angle_alpha   90.00
_cell.angle_beta   90.00
_cell.angle_gamma   90.00
#
_symmetry.space_group_name_H-M   'P 1'
#
loop_
_entity.id
_entity.type
_entity.pdbx_description
1 polymer ?
#
loop_
_entity_poly.entity_id
_entity_poly.type
_entity_poly.pdbx_seq_one_letter_code
_entity_poly.pdbx_strand_id
1 'polypeptide(L)' 'TWSRWVVAQSDARTDIYAAGVLLNVMLTGQHPSRKLASGKAGHIVQRCTMMNPDQRYQTVWELRDAL' A
#
# COMPACT_ATOMS: atom_id res chain seq x y z
N THR A 1 17.15 -13.29 -13.00
CA THR A 1 16.02 -13.19 -13.90
C THR A 1 15.36 -11.83 -13.83
N TRP A 2 14.46 -11.56 -14.73
CA TRP A 2 13.73 -10.32 -14.82
C TRP A 2 13.03 -9.95 -13.51
N SER A 3 12.24 -10.86 -12.94
CA SER A 3 11.48 -10.56 -11.72
C SER A 3 12.40 -10.30 -10.53
N ARG A 4 13.50 -11.00 -10.47
CA ARG A 4 14.49 -10.83 -9.41
C ARG A 4 15.14 -9.45 -9.47
N TRP A 5 15.44 -9.00 -10.69
CA TRP A 5 16.03 -7.69 -10.91
C TRP A 5 15.04 -6.58 -10.52
N VAL A 6 13.78 -6.72 -10.89
CA VAL A 6 12.75 -5.74 -10.54
C VAL A 6 12.58 -5.64 -9.02
N VAL A 7 12.54 -6.77 -8.33
CA VAL A 7 12.44 -6.78 -6.86
C VAL A 7 13.63 -6.07 -6.23
N ALA A 8 14.83 -6.28 -6.75
CA ALA A 8 16.03 -5.63 -6.24
C ALA A 8 16.01 -4.10 -6.44
N GLN A 9 15.23 -3.62 -7.41
CA GLN A 9 15.10 -2.19 -7.68
C GLN A 9 13.98 -1.53 -6.88
N SER A 10 13.09 -2.31 -6.28
CA SER A 10 11.92 -1.79 -5.59
C SER A 10 12.20 -1.59 -4.11
N ASP A 11 11.81 -0.44 -3.58
CA ASP A 11 11.78 -0.19 -2.15
C ASP A 11 10.54 -0.85 -1.55
N ALA A 12 10.66 -1.43 -0.35
CA ALA A 12 9.53 -2.05 0.34
C ALA A 12 8.36 -1.06 0.52
N ARG A 13 8.67 0.20 0.76
CA ARG A 13 7.65 1.24 0.94
C ARG A 13 6.91 1.55 -0.36
N THR A 14 7.54 1.35 -1.51
CA THR A 14 6.90 1.45 -2.82
C THR A 14 5.93 0.29 -3.04
N ASP A 15 6.32 -0.91 -2.66
CA ASP A 15 5.46 -2.08 -2.74
C ASP A 15 4.25 -1.94 -1.82
N ILE A 16 4.44 -1.35 -0.64
CA ILE A 16 3.36 -1.07 0.31
C ILE A 16 2.38 -0.07 -0.27
N TYR A 17 2.86 0.96 -0.97
CA TYR A 17 1.99 1.90 -1.66
C TYR A 17 1.10 1.16 -2.68
N ALA A 18 1.71 0.33 -3.52
CA ALA A 18 0.97 -0.43 -4.51
C ALA A 18 -0.04 -1.38 -3.87
N ALA A 19 0.33 -2.02 -2.78
CA ALA A 19 -0.58 -2.91 -2.04
C ALA A 19 -1.78 -2.14 -1.48
N GLY A 20 -1.56 -0.94 -0.97
CA GLY A 20 -2.64 -0.10 -0.47
C GLY A 20 -3.61 0.31 -1.56
N VAL A 21 -3.09 0.71 -2.73
CA VAL A 21 -3.92 1.04 -3.88
C VAL A 21 -4.75 -0.16 -4.31
N LEU A 22 -4.13 -1.33 -4.42
CA LEU A 22 -4.81 -2.55 -4.82
C LEU A 22 -5.92 -2.91 -3.82
N LEU A 23 -5.63 -2.85 -2.55
CA LEU A 23 -6.62 -3.13 -1.51
C LEU A 23 -7.83 -2.21 -1.65
N ASN A 24 -7.60 -0.92 -1.86
CA ASN A 24 -8.68 0.04 -2.03
C ASN A 24 -9.53 -0.27 -3.26
N VAL A 25 -8.88 -0.60 -4.38
CA VAL A 25 -9.60 -0.97 -5.61
C VAL A 25 -10.44 -2.22 -5.39
N MET A 26 -9.92 -3.19 -4.65
CA MET A 26 -10.68 -4.40 -4.34
C MET A 26 -11.89 -4.13 -3.46
N LEU A 27 -11.83 -3.15 -2.57
CA LEU A 27 -12.91 -2.83 -1.64
C LEU A 27 -13.92 -1.84 -2.20
N THR A 28 -13.49 -0.90 -3.02
CA THR A 28 -14.35 0.18 -3.53
C THR A 28 -14.55 0.16 -5.03
N GLY A 29 -13.72 -0.58 -5.75
CA GLY A 29 -13.70 -0.59 -7.21
C GLY A 29 -13.03 0.64 -7.81
N GLN A 30 -12.43 1.51 -7.00
CA GLN A 30 -11.82 2.74 -7.49
C GLN A 30 -10.48 3.02 -6.80
N HIS A 31 -9.67 3.86 -7.46
CA HIS A 31 -8.42 4.34 -6.91
C HIS A 31 -8.69 5.17 -5.64
N PRO A 32 -7.80 5.15 -4.63
CA PRO A 32 -8.00 5.92 -3.39
C PRO A 32 -8.21 7.42 -3.60
N SER A 33 -7.67 7.98 -4.69
CA SER A 33 -7.85 9.39 -4.99
C SER A 33 -9.30 9.72 -5.36
N ARG A 34 -10.10 8.74 -5.77
CA ARG A 34 -11.49 8.93 -6.13
C ARG A 34 -12.44 8.51 -5.02
N LYS A 35 -12.18 7.37 -4.41
CA LYS A 35 -13.00 6.85 -3.31
C LYS A 35 -12.11 6.06 -2.38
N LEU A 36 -12.04 6.49 -1.14
CA LEU A 36 -11.27 5.81 -0.10
C LEU A 36 -12.17 4.80 0.61
N ALA A 37 -11.63 3.60 0.87
CA ALA A 37 -12.32 2.61 1.68
C ALA A 37 -12.64 3.20 3.07
N SER A 38 -13.70 2.71 3.70
CA SER A 38 -14.15 3.22 4.99
C SER A 38 -13.62 2.37 6.14
N GLY A 39 -13.67 2.92 7.36
CA GLY A 39 -13.33 2.21 8.58
C GLY A 39 -11.84 1.91 8.68
N LYS A 40 -11.53 0.77 9.32
CA LYS A 40 -10.14 0.35 9.53
C LYS A 40 -9.38 0.19 8.22
N ALA A 41 -10.03 -0.38 7.21
CA ALA A 41 -9.39 -0.56 5.91
C ALA A 41 -8.99 0.78 5.30
N GLY A 42 -9.83 1.81 5.45
CA GLY A 42 -9.51 3.15 4.97
C GLY A 42 -8.28 3.74 5.65
N HIS A 43 -8.15 3.56 6.95
CA HIS A 43 -6.96 4.01 7.68
C HIS A 43 -5.70 3.31 7.19
N ILE A 44 -5.79 2.01 6.95
CA ILE A 44 -4.66 1.22 6.45
C ILE A 44 -4.25 1.71 5.05
N VAL A 45 -5.23 1.91 4.17
CA VAL A 45 -4.97 2.41 2.82
C VAL A 45 -4.33 3.80 2.87
N GLN A 46 -4.85 4.69 3.71
CA GLN A 46 -4.28 6.03 3.84
C GLN A 46 -2.81 5.98 4.25
N ARG A 47 -2.48 5.14 5.22
CA ARG A 47 -1.09 5.02 5.65
C ARG A 47 -0.21 4.41 4.57
N CYS A 48 -0.71 3.41 3.85
CA CYS A 48 0.03 2.78 2.76
C CYS A 48 0.34 3.77 1.63
N THR A 49 -0.55 4.74 1.42
CA THR A 49 -0.45 5.65 0.27
C THR A 49 -0.02 7.06 0.65
N MET A 50 0.59 7.25 1.82
CA MET A 50 1.12 8.55 2.21
C MET A 50 2.17 9.01 1.19
N MET A 51 2.16 10.31 0.89
CA MET A 51 3.12 10.88 -0.06
C MET A 51 4.55 10.73 0.43
N ASN A 52 4.79 10.91 1.72
CA ASN A 52 6.10 10.71 2.31
C ASN A 52 6.31 9.22 2.60
N PRO A 53 7.26 8.54 1.94
CA PRO A 53 7.49 7.12 2.18
C PRO A 53 7.80 6.76 3.64
N ASP A 54 8.38 7.70 4.39
CA ASP A 54 8.72 7.46 5.80
C ASP A 54 7.48 7.38 6.69
N GLN A 55 6.33 7.87 6.21
CA GLN A 55 5.07 7.81 6.94
C GLN A 55 4.25 6.57 6.61
N ARG A 56 4.68 5.79 5.61
CA ARG A 56 4.04 4.52 5.27
C ARG A 56 4.50 3.43 6.23
N TYR A 57 3.81 2.28 6.16
CA TYR A 57 4.36 1.08 6.80
C TYR A 57 5.75 0.82 6.21
N GLN A 58 6.71 0.48 7.07
CA GLN A 58 8.09 0.33 6.63
C GLN A 58 8.40 -1.09 6.15
N THR A 59 7.59 -2.05 6.57
CA THR A 59 7.74 -3.45 6.17
C THR A 59 6.38 -4.07 5.91
N VAL A 60 6.39 -5.17 5.16
CA VAL A 60 5.17 -5.97 4.92
C VAL A 60 4.63 -6.52 6.23
N TRP A 61 5.51 -6.79 7.20
CA TRP A 61 5.11 -7.31 8.51
C TRP A 61 4.26 -6.30 9.29
N GLU A 62 4.63 -5.02 9.22
CA GLU A 62 3.85 -3.96 9.85
C GLU A 62 2.46 -3.86 9.21
N LEU A 63 2.40 -3.92 7.88
CA LEU A 63 1.13 -3.90 7.17
C LEU A 63 0.26 -5.09 7.55
N ARG A 64 0.85 -6.27 7.60
CA ARG A 64 0.12 -7.48 8.00
C ARG A 64 -0.44 -7.36 9.41
N ASP A 65 0.33 -6.81 10.33
CA ASP A 65 -0.11 -6.65 11.71
C ASP A 65 -1.25 -5.64 11.84
N ALA A 66 -1.34 -4.67 10.92
CA ALA A 66 -2.42 -3.70 10.89
C ALA A 66 -3.72 -4.29 10.34
N LEU A 67 -3.59 -5.29 9.49
CA LEU A 67 -4.76 -5.98 8.94
C LEU A 67 -5.33 -6.94 9.98
#